data_c9d43c5b763ca2fc169f53935b707fac
#
_entry.id   c9d43c5b763ca2fc169f53935b707fac
#
_cell.length_a   1.000
_cell.length_b   1.000
_cell.length_c   1.000
_cell.angle_alpha   90.00
_cell.angle_beta   90.00
_cell.angle_gamma   90.00
#
_symmetry.space_group_name_H-M   'P 1'
#
loop_
_entity.id
_entity.type
_entity.pdbx_description
1 polymer ?
#
loop_
_entity_poly.entity_id
_entity_poly.type
_entity_poly.pdbx_seq_one_letter_code
_entity_poly.pdbx_strand_id
1 'polypeptide(L)'
;MEKADIESIPIKKTFDLKDEKDAYDAAEEMVRIGFYKEKKGFKILMPKESKKTAKRIGYIVTTTVTSSLRKEKQERDIKYWTYHHDKEHYGIVLVSSKVVEELGF
;
A
#
# COMPACT_ATOMS: atom_id res chain seq x y z
N MET A 1 11.17 12.29 16.91
CA MET A 1 11.19 11.89 15.51
C MET A 1 10.00 12.49 14.77
N GLU A 2 10.25 13.07 13.67
CA GLU A 2 9.18 13.66 12.89
C GLU A 2 8.30 12.60 12.25
N LYS A 3 7.02 12.89 12.17
CA LYS A 3 6.09 12.01 11.47
C LYS A 3 6.39 12.06 9.98
N ALA A 4 6.31 10.90 9.32
CA ALA A 4 6.39 10.88 7.89
C ALA A 4 5.28 11.72 7.29
N ASP A 5 5.62 12.58 6.35
CA ASP A 5 4.63 13.37 5.63
C ASP A 5 4.09 12.53 4.47
N ILE A 6 2.97 11.90 4.72
CA ILE A 6 2.34 11.00 3.75
C ILE A 6 2.02 11.73 2.45
N GLU A 7 1.67 13.01 2.54
CA GLU A 7 1.30 13.80 1.38
C GLU A 7 2.50 14.09 0.46
N SER A 8 3.70 14.04 1.00
CA SER A 8 4.91 14.28 0.21
C SER A 8 5.39 13.04 -0.56
N ILE A 9 4.81 11.86 -0.30
CA ILE A 9 5.19 10.64 -1.00
C ILE A 9 4.61 10.64 -2.41
N PRO A 10 5.45 10.59 -3.45
CA PRO A 10 4.93 10.50 -4.82
C PRO A 10 4.15 9.20 -5.00
N ILE A 11 2.98 9.27 -5.59
CA ILE A 11 2.12 8.10 -5.80
C ILE A 11 2.18 7.65 -7.24
N LYS A 12 2.51 6.38 -7.46
CA LYS A 12 2.55 5.77 -8.78
C LYS A 12 1.14 5.47 -9.30
N LYS A 13 0.31 4.91 -8.43
CA LYS A 13 -1.04 4.55 -8.80
C LYS A 13 -1.93 4.51 -7.55
N THR A 14 -3.20 4.84 -7.74
CA THR A 14 -4.23 4.73 -6.71
C THR A 14 -5.22 3.63 -7.10
N PHE A 15 -5.52 2.75 -6.17
CA PHE A 15 -6.48 1.65 -6.36
C PHE A 15 -7.70 1.90 -5.48
N ASP A 16 -8.87 1.78 -6.07
CA ASP A 16 -10.14 1.87 -5.34
C ASP A 16 -10.68 0.45 -5.17
N LEU A 17 -10.57 -0.08 -3.96
CA LEU A 17 -10.87 -1.48 -3.68
C LEU A 17 -12.18 -1.61 -2.90
N LYS A 18 -13.07 -2.42 -3.40
CA LYS A 18 -14.39 -2.62 -2.79
C LYS A 18 -14.52 -3.93 -2.04
N ASP A 19 -13.76 -4.95 -2.44
CA ASP A 19 -13.85 -6.27 -1.86
C ASP A 19 -12.50 -6.99 -1.86
N GLU A 20 -12.50 -8.23 -1.36
CA GLU A 20 -11.26 -9.03 -1.25
C GLU A 20 -10.66 -9.36 -2.61
N LYS A 21 -11.49 -9.58 -3.62
CA LYS A 21 -10.99 -9.88 -4.96
C LYS A 21 -10.21 -8.69 -5.51
N ASP A 22 -10.75 -7.49 -5.35
CA ASP A 22 -10.05 -6.27 -5.77
C ASP A 22 -8.70 -6.16 -5.06
N ALA A 23 -8.64 -6.55 -3.78
CA ALA A 23 -7.40 -6.50 -3.01
C ALA A 23 -6.34 -7.42 -3.60
N TYR A 24 -6.69 -8.65 -3.94
CA TYR A 24 -5.74 -9.58 -4.56
C TYR A 24 -5.28 -9.08 -5.92
N ASP A 25 -6.20 -8.59 -6.74
CA ASP A 25 -5.88 -8.06 -8.06
C ASP A 25 -4.94 -6.85 -7.98
N ALA A 26 -5.20 -5.96 -7.03
CA ALA A 26 -4.36 -4.78 -6.82
C ALA A 26 -2.94 -5.19 -6.37
N ALA A 27 -2.85 -6.14 -5.45
CA ALA A 27 -1.55 -6.61 -4.97
C ALA A 27 -0.73 -7.24 -6.09
N GLU A 28 -1.37 -8.06 -6.93
CA GLU A 28 -0.70 -8.65 -8.08
C GLU A 28 -0.21 -7.59 -9.06
N GLU A 29 -1.02 -6.57 -9.30
CA GLU A 29 -0.63 -5.48 -10.19
C GLU A 29 0.53 -4.69 -9.62
N MET A 30 0.53 -4.41 -8.32
CA MET A 30 1.65 -3.72 -7.66
C MET A 30 2.96 -4.47 -7.84
N VAL A 31 2.94 -5.79 -7.66
CA VAL A 31 4.12 -6.62 -7.84
C VAL A 31 4.58 -6.60 -9.31
N ARG A 32 3.64 -6.72 -10.24
CA ARG A 32 3.94 -6.69 -11.67
C ARG A 32 4.53 -5.36 -12.13
N ILE A 33 4.04 -4.26 -11.59
CA ILE A 33 4.57 -2.92 -11.89
C ILE A 33 5.99 -2.76 -11.34
N GLY A 34 6.35 -3.56 -10.33
CA GLY A 34 7.66 -3.51 -9.72
C GLY A 34 7.67 -2.67 -8.44
N PHE A 35 6.78 -2.99 -7.52
CA PHE A 35 6.62 -2.28 -6.25
C PHE A 35 7.95 -1.91 -5.57
N TYR A 36 8.87 -2.87 -5.51
CA TYR A 36 10.13 -2.66 -4.80
C TYR A 36 11.16 -1.84 -5.60
N LYS A 37 10.96 -1.70 -6.91
CA LYS A 37 11.85 -0.92 -7.78
C LYS A 37 11.40 0.54 -7.90
N GLU A 38 10.14 0.78 -7.65
CA GLU A 38 9.58 2.13 -7.79
C GLU A 38 10.02 3.02 -6.64
N LYS A 39 10.35 4.27 -6.97
CA LYS A 39 10.62 5.30 -5.97
C LYS A 39 9.36 6.05 -5.58
N LYS A 40 8.22 5.41 -5.81
CA LYS A 40 6.91 5.97 -5.54
C LYS A 40 6.09 5.00 -4.71
N GLY A 41 5.11 5.53 -4.02
CA GLY A 41 4.19 4.72 -3.26
C GLY A 41 2.97 4.33 -4.07
N PHE A 42 2.17 3.47 -3.48
CA PHE A 42 0.87 3.08 -4.02
C PHE A 42 -0.19 3.44 -3.00
N LYS A 43 -1.30 3.95 -3.46
CA LYS A 43 -2.40 4.35 -2.59
C LYS A 43 -3.57 3.39 -2.79
N ILE A 44 -4.17 2.98 -1.68
CA ILE A 44 -5.33 2.10 -1.69
C ILE A 44 -6.47 2.82 -0.99
N LEU A 45 -7.62 2.87 -1.63
CA LEU A 45 -8.83 3.41 -1.04
C LEU A 45 -9.77 2.26 -0.70
N MET A 46 -10.29 2.26 0.51
CA MET A 46 -11.14 1.19 1.04
C MET A 46 -12.45 1.78 1.56
N PRO A 47 -13.58 1.07 1.45
CA PRO A 47 -14.86 1.62 1.87
C PRO A 47 -14.96 1.79 3.39
N LYS A 48 -15.49 2.92 3.83
CA LYS A 48 -15.75 3.19 5.25
C LYS A 48 -16.97 2.49 5.80
N GLU A 49 -17.85 2.01 4.93
CA GLU A 49 -19.10 1.36 5.36
C GLU A 49 -18.87 0.21 6.32
N SER A 50 -17.75 -0.48 6.19
CA SER A 50 -17.40 -1.58 7.07
C SER A 50 -15.92 -1.54 7.42
N LYS A 51 -15.62 -1.25 8.69
CA LYS A 51 -14.26 -1.30 9.19
C LYS A 51 -13.65 -2.69 9.04
N LYS A 52 -14.47 -3.72 9.21
CA LYS A 52 -14.03 -5.10 9.07
C LYS A 52 -13.56 -5.38 7.66
N THR A 53 -14.34 -4.96 6.67
CA THR A 53 -13.99 -5.13 5.25
C THR A 53 -12.72 -4.33 4.91
N ALA A 54 -12.65 -3.08 5.37
CA ALA A 54 -11.49 -2.24 5.11
C ALA A 54 -10.21 -2.85 5.70
N LYS A 55 -10.26 -3.33 6.94
CA LYS A 55 -9.12 -4.00 7.57
C LYS A 55 -8.71 -5.25 6.81
N ARG A 56 -9.69 -6.03 6.35
CA ARG A 56 -9.43 -7.26 5.60
C ARG A 56 -8.76 -6.94 4.26
N ILE A 57 -9.26 -5.95 3.54
CA ILE A 57 -8.67 -5.49 2.28
C ILE A 57 -7.22 -5.05 2.49
N GLY A 58 -6.98 -4.21 3.47
CA GLY A 58 -5.63 -3.74 3.79
C GLY A 58 -4.70 -4.88 4.14
N TYR A 59 -5.15 -5.82 4.95
CA TYR A 59 -4.38 -7.01 5.32
C TYR A 59 -4.02 -7.85 4.10
N ILE A 60 -4.98 -8.11 3.22
CA ILE A 60 -4.75 -8.90 2.01
C ILE A 60 -3.68 -8.25 1.13
N VAL A 61 -3.81 -6.95 0.88
CA VAL A 61 -2.84 -6.26 0.02
C VAL A 61 -1.44 -6.29 0.63
N THR A 62 -1.31 -5.92 1.90
CA THR A 62 0.01 -5.85 2.55
C THR A 62 0.66 -7.22 2.63
N THR A 63 -0.08 -8.26 3.01
CA THR A 63 0.50 -9.60 3.13
C THR A 63 0.82 -10.22 1.78
N THR A 64 -0.01 -9.98 0.78
CA THR A 64 0.23 -10.53 -0.56
C THR A 64 1.46 -9.91 -1.20
N VAL A 65 1.60 -8.58 -1.11
CA VAL A 65 2.79 -7.90 -1.62
C VAL A 65 4.04 -8.36 -0.89
N THR A 66 4.00 -8.43 0.44
CA THR A 66 5.13 -8.89 1.24
C THR A 66 5.55 -10.32 0.87
N SER A 67 4.57 -11.23 0.74
CA SER A 67 4.85 -12.61 0.37
C SER A 67 5.50 -12.71 -1.02
N SER A 68 5.02 -11.92 -1.96
CA SER A 68 5.58 -11.91 -3.32
C SER A 68 7.01 -11.42 -3.33
N LEU A 69 7.32 -10.37 -2.56
CA LEU A 69 8.69 -9.85 -2.46
C LEU A 69 9.63 -10.92 -1.88
N ARG A 70 9.18 -11.67 -0.88
CA ARG A 70 9.97 -12.74 -0.28
C ARG A 70 10.22 -13.89 -1.26
N LYS A 71 9.22 -14.26 -2.05
CA LYS A 71 9.37 -15.29 -3.08
C LYS A 71 10.41 -14.90 -4.13
N GLU A 72 10.48 -13.64 -4.46
CA GLU A 72 11.45 -13.12 -5.42
C GLU A 72 12.80 -12.80 -4.77
N LYS A 73 13.00 -13.19 -3.52
CA LYS A 73 14.21 -12.95 -2.74
C LYS A 73 14.56 -11.47 -2.62
N GLN A 74 13.54 -10.63 -2.58
CA GLN A 74 13.70 -9.22 -2.30
C GLN A 74 13.66 -9.02 -0.79
N GLU A 75 14.79 -8.78 -0.19
CA GLU A 75 14.94 -8.66 1.26
C GLU A 75 14.46 -7.30 1.79
N ARG A 76 13.28 -6.90 1.38
CA ARG A 76 12.76 -5.60 1.79
C ARG A 76 11.35 -5.70 2.29
N ASP A 77 11.12 -5.09 3.42
CA ASP A 77 9.78 -4.96 3.95
C ASP A 77 9.06 -3.80 3.28
N ILE A 78 7.76 -3.82 3.40
CA ILE A 78 6.96 -2.68 3.01
C ILE A 78 6.66 -1.85 4.24
N LYS A 79 6.47 -0.56 4.02
CA LYS A 79 5.98 0.36 5.05
C LYS A 79 4.62 0.85 4.58
N TYR A 80 3.73 1.10 5.52
CA TYR A 80 2.42 1.61 5.18
C TYR A 80 1.89 2.55 6.26
N TRP A 81 1.02 3.45 5.84
CA TRP A 81 0.35 4.39 6.73
C TRP A 81 -1.13 4.38 6.38
N THR A 82 -1.98 4.34 7.40
CA THR A 82 -3.43 4.42 7.22
C THR A 82 -3.88 5.83 7.52
N TYR A 83 -4.91 6.29 6.82
CA TYR A 83 -5.44 7.63 7.03
C TYR A 83 -6.90 7.71 6.59
N HIS A 84 -7.59 8.76 7.05
CA HIS A 84 -8.93 9.04 6.56
C HIS A 84 -8.81 9.82 5.26
N HIS A 85 -9.30 9.26 4.18
CA HIS A 85 -9.19 9.88 2.85
C HIS A 85 -10.32 10.87 2.59
N ASP A 86 -11.56 10.41 2.70
CA ASP A 86 -12.75 11.24 2.55
C ASP A 86 -13.90 10.63 3.37
N LYS A 87 -15.11 11.13 3.14
CA LYS A 87 -16.29 10.65 3.87
C LYS A 87 -16.62 9.19 3.61
N GLU A 88 -16.21 8.67 2.47
CA GLU A 88 -16.56 7.32 2.04
C GLU A 88 -15.40 6.34 2.06
N HIS A 89 -14.18 6.83 2.22
CA HIS A 89 -12.99 5.99 2.09
C HIS A 89 -11.97 6.16 3.20
N TYR A 90 -11.43 5.04 3.66
CA TYR A 90 -10.14 5.01 4.34
C TYR A 90 -9.07 4.88 3.27
N GLY A 91 -7.88 5.35 3.58
CA GLY A 91 -6.75 5.23 2.68
C GLY A 91 -5.58 4.50 3.32
N ILE A 92 -4.79 3.82 2.49
CA ILE A 92 -3.48 3.30 2.87
C ILE A 92 -2.48 3.73 1.81
N VAL A 93 -1.32 4.20 2.26
CA VAL A 93 -0.18 4.46 1.38
C VAL A 93 0.85 3.38 1.68
N LEU A 94 1.26 2.64 0.65
CA LEU A 94 2.28 1.60 0.77
C LEU A 94 3.52 2.00 0.00
N VAL A 95 4.68 1.79 0.62
CA VAL A 95 5.98 2.02 -0.03
C VAL A 95 6.94 0.90 0.37
N SER A 96 7.96 0.66 -0.43
CA SER A 96 9.03 -0.25 -0.01
C SER A 96 9.92 0.46 1.01
N SER A 97 10.56 -0.30 1.88
CA SER A 97 11.48 0.26 2.87
C SER A 97 12.61 1.07 2.21
N LYS A 98 13.02 0.65 1.01
CA LYS A 98 14.03 1.39 0.26
C LYS A 98 13.56 2.80 -0.07
N VAL A 99 12.29 2.94 -0.45
CA VAL A 99 11.73 4.26 -0.76
C VAL A 99 11.76 5.15 0.47
N VAL A 100 11.41 4.58 1.63
CA VAL A 100 11.44 5.34 2.90
C VAL A 100 12.84 5.89 3.17
N GLU A 101 13.86 5.06 3.01
CA GLU A 101 15.24 5.47 3.20
C GLU A 101 15.67 6.57 2.23
N GLU A 102 15.33 6.41 0.96
CA GLU A 102 15.69 7.37 -0.08
C GLU A 102 14.98 8.71 0.08
N LEU A 103 13.76 8.70 0.60
CA LEU A 103 12.98 9.93 0.83
C LEU A 103 13.29 10.60 2.17
N GLY A 104 14.08 9.95 3.01
CA GLY A 104 14.50 10.52 4.30
C GLY A 104 13.43 10.48 5.39
N PHE A 105 12.52 9.56 5.32
CA PHE A 105 11.51 9.39 6.38
C PHE A 105 12.06 8.57 7.55
#